data_5c660061f0d4c6457e330cc8389ddc05
#
_entry.id   5c660061f0d4c6457e330cc8389ddc05
#
_cell.length_a   1.000
_cell.length_b   1.000
_cell.length_c   1.000
_cell.angle_alpha   90.00
_cell.angle_beta   90.00
_cell.angle_gamma   90.00
#
_symmetry.space_group_name_H-M   'P 1'
#
loop_
_entity.id
_entity.type
_entity.pdbx_description
1 polymer ?
#
loop_
_entity_poly.entity_id
_entity_poly.type
_entity_poly.pdbx_seq_one_letter_code
_entity_poly.pdbx_strand_id
1 'polypeptide(L)'
;MEDSKDFISAIKASSGLSVIAEIKRRSPSKGDLNRNLDPGAMAALYETAGASCISVLTDTEFFAGSSHDLSSARLNTEIPILRKDFTVDKRDICDARIMGANCVL
;
A
#
# COMPACT_ATOMS: atom_id res chain seq x y z
N MET A 1 14.77 -7.80 11.32
CA MET A 1 13.52 -7.55 10.58
C MET A 1 12.45 -7.08 11.56
N GLU A 2 11.79 -6.00 11.26
CA GLU A 2 10.70 -5.52 12.11
C GLU A 2 9.54 -6.52 12.13
N ASP A 3 8.80 -6.53 13.23
CA ASP A 3 7.58 -7.32 13.33
C ASP A 3 6.57 -6.86 12.28
N SER A 4 5.84 -7.83 11.73
CA SER A 4 4.80 -7.53 10.76
C SER A 4 3.63 -6.83 11.45
N LYS A 5 3.15 -5.74 10.88
CA LYS A 5 1.92 -5.08 11.33
C LYS A 5 0.73 -5.98 10.99
N ASP A 6 -0.21 -6.11 11.90
CA ASP A 6 -1.39 -6.95 11.70
C ASP A 6 -2.48 -6.17 10.97
N PHE A 7 -2.64 -6.46 9.68
CA PHE A 7 -3.61 -5.79 8.81
C PHE A 7 -5.05 -5.98 9.29
N ILE A 8 -5.41 -7.21 9.65
CA ILE A 8 -6.78 -7.52 10.09
C ILE A 8 -7.07 -6.87 11.44
N SER A 9 -6.12 -6.91 12.38
CA SER A 9 -6.29 -6.26 13.68
C SER A 9 -6.48 -4.75 13.53
N ALA A 10 -5.77 -4.12 12.60
CA ALA A 10 -5.93 -2.68 12.35
C ALA A 10 -7.35 -2.35 11.87
N ILE A 11 -7.91 -3.18 11.00
CA ILE A 11 -9.29 -3.01 10.52
C ILE A 11 -10.29 -3.17 11.67
N LYS A 12 -10.09 -4.20 12.50
CA LYS A 12 -10.99 -4.49 13.63
C LYS A 12 -10.89 -3.49 14.78
N ALA A 13 -9.76 -2.80 14.91
CA ALA A 13 -9.54 -1.83 15.99
C ALA A 13 -10.35 -0.56 15.83
N SER A 14 -10.84 -0.27 14.62
CA SER A 14 -11.65 0.91 14.37
C SER A 14 -13.02 0.77 15.06
N SER A 15 -13.43 1.80 15.79
CA SER A 15 -14.73 1.82 16.47
C SER A 15 -15.89 2.12 15.53
N GLY A 16 -15.61 2.58 14.34
CA GLY A 16 -16.59 2.88 13.32
C GLY A 16 -16.21 2.27 11.98
N LEU A 17 -16.31 3.04 10.93
CA LEU A 17 -15.92 2.61 9.59
C LEU A 17 -14.40 2.51 9.49
N SER A 18 -13.89 1.37 9.03
CA SER A 18 -12.46 1.21 8.73
C SER A 18 -12.20 1.60 7.28
N VAL A 19 -11.12 2.36 7.06
CA VAL A 19 -10.76 2.85 5.72
C VAL A 19 -9.42 2.25 5.31
N ILE A 20 -9.40 1.64 4.13
CA ILE A 20 -8.17 1.26 3.44
C ILE A 20 -7.96 2.32 2.36
N ALA A 21 -6.99 3.20 2.56
CA ALA A 21 -6.68 4.26 1.61
C ALA A 21 -5.72 3.74 0.54
N GLU A 22 -5.93 4.11 -0.71
CA GLU A 22 -5.16 3.57 -1.82
C GLU A 22 -4.23 4.61 -2.43
N ILE A 23 -3.00 4.18 -2.74
CA ILE A 23 -2.02 4.95 -3.49
C ILE A 23 -1.95 4.38 -4.90
N LYS A 24 -2.40 5.17 -5.87
CA LYS A 24 -2.52 4.74 -7.26
C LYS A 24 -2.24 5.91 -8.21
N ARG A 25 -1.32 5.71 -9.16
CA ARG A 25 -0.94 6.75 -10.14
C ARG A 25 -1.79 6.72 -11.40
N ARG A 26 -2.20 5.52 -11.82
CA ARG A 26 -2.92 5.28 -13.07
C ARG A 26 -3.80 4.05 -12.94
N SER A 27 -4.83 3.96 -13.78
CA SER A 27 -5.62 2.74 -13.92
C SER A 27 -5.97 2.50 -15.38
N PRO A 28 -6.19 1.21 -15.80
CA PRO A 28 -6.56 0.91 -17.18
C PRO A 28 -7.87 1.57 -17.60
N SER A 29 -8.82 1.72 -16.67
CA SER A 29 -10.16 2.26 -17.00
C SER A 29 -10.18 3.79 -17.07
N LYS A 30 -9.33 4.49 -16.30
CA LYS A 30 -9.39 5.95 -16.18
C LYS A 30 -8.13 6.66 -16.67
N GLY A 31 -7.09 5.90 -17.06
CA GLY A 31 -5.81 6.48 -17.46
C GLY A 31 -5.07 7.09 -16.29
N ASP A 32 -4.29 8.14 -16.56
CA ASP A 32 -3.46 8.79 -15.56
C ASP A 32 -4.31 9.53 -14.55
N LEU A 33 -4.11 9.22 -13.26
CA LEU A 33 -4.76 9.90 -12.14
C LEU A 33 -3.83 10.95 -11.56
N ASN A 34 -2.61 10.53 -11.15
CA ASN A 34 -1.57 11.45 -10.67
C ASN A 34 -0.20 10.76 -10.78
N ARG A 35 0.48 10.94 -11.91
CA ARG A 35 1.78 10.29 -12.15
C ARG A 35 2.90 10.91 -11.34
N ASN A 36 2.73 12.16 -10.88
CA ASN A 36 3.71 12.87 -10.08
C ASN A 36 3.49 12.72 -8.57
N LEU A 37 2.61 11.81 -8.16
CA LEU A 37 2.30 11.54 -6.77
C LEU A 37 3.55 11.12 -5.99
N ASP A 38 3.68 11.65 -4.76
CA ASP A 38 4.70 11.23 -3.80
C ASP A 38 4.08 10.19 -2.85
N PRO A 39 4.40 8.90 -2.99
CA PRO A 39 3.77 7.88 -2.17
C PRO A 39 4.08 7.99 -0.68
N GLY A 40 5.26 8.48 -0.33
CA GLY A 40 5.61 8.70 1.08
C GLY A 40 4.76 9.79 1.71
N ALA A 41 4.62 10.92 1.02
CA ALA A 41 3.79 12.03 1.50
C ALA A 41 2.31 11.61 1.58
N MET A 42 1.82 10.86 0.61
CA MET A 42 0.45 10.35 0.62
C MET A 42 0.20 9.40 1.77
N ALA A 43 1.14 8.49 2.04
CA ALA A 43 1.02 7.55 3.15
C ALA A 43 0.93 8.28 4.50
N ALA A 44 1.79 9.28 4.71
CA ALA A 44 1.77 10.07 5.93
C ALA A 44 0.44 10.83 6.08
N LEU A 45 -0.07 11.39 4.98
CA LEU A 45 -1.34 12.11 4.96
C LEU A 45 -2.51 11.19 5.29
N TYR A 46 -2.56 9.99 4.69
CA TYR A 46 -3.61 9.02 4.95
C TYR A 46 -3.62 8.58 6.43
N GLU A 47 -2.45 8.33 7.01
CA GLU A 47 -2.35 7.98 8.43
C GLU A 47 -2.88 9.12 9.31
N THR A 48 -2.46 10.34 9.06
CA THR A 48 -2.91 11.52 9.79
C THR A 48 -4.42 11.72 9.67
N ALA A 49 -4.98 11.41 8.50
CA ALA A 49 -6.43 11.52 8.26
C ALA A 49 -7.25 10.38 8.89
N GLY A 50 -6.60 9.37 9.46
CA GLY A 50 -7.27 8.30 10.20
C GLY A 50 -7.48 7.00 9.43
N ALA A 51 -6.81 6.78 8.31
CA ALA A 51 -6.87 5.50 7.60
C ALA A 51 -6.37 4.37 8.50
N SER A 52 -7.03 3.22 8.44
CA SER A 52 -6.62 2.03 9.20
C SER A 52 -5.48 1.30 8.53
N CYS A 53 -5.47 1.27 7.21
CA CYS A 53 -4.49 0.59 6.39
C CYS A 53 -4.29 1.34 5.08
N ILE A 54 -3.23 1.00 4.36
CA ILE A 54 -2.93 1.58 3.05
C ILE A 54 -2.75 0.45 2.03
N SER A 55 -3.29 0.64 0.84
CA SER A 55 -3.08 -0.23 -0.31
C SER A 55 -2.19 0.51 -1.32
N VAL A 56 -1.10 -0.12 -1.77
CA VAL A 56 -0.17 0.50 -2.73
C VAL A 56 -0.09 -0.35 -3.98
N LEU A 57 -0.46 0.23 -5.13
CA LEU A 57 -0.31 -0.39 -6.43
C LEU A 57 1.18 -0.42 -6.81
N THR A 58 1.72 -1.63 -7.02
CA THR A 58 3.12 -1.80 -7.42
C THR A 58 3.26 -2.28 -8.85
N ASP A 59 2.17 -2.62 -9.53
CA ASP A 59 2.17 -2.99 -10.93
C ASP A 59 2.61 -1.81 -11.81
N THR A 60 3.59 -2.04 -12.66
CA THR A 60 4.14 -0.99 -13.51
C THR A 60 3.33 -0.82 -14.80
N GLU A 61 2.94 -1.92 -15.42
CA GLU A 61 2.33 -1.92 -16.75
C GLU A 61 0.96 -1.23 -16.77
N PHE A 62 0.07 -1.60 -15.86
CA PHE A 62 -1.31 -1.11 -15.87
C PHE A 62 -1.55 0.07 -14.93
N PHE A 63 -0.79 0.17 -13.85
CA PHE A 63 -1.04 1.15 -12.79
C PHE A 63 0.10 2.16 -12.59
N ALA A 64 1.17 2.05 -13.36
CA ALA A 64 2.35 2.92 -13.29
C ALA A 64 2.98 2.97 -11.88
N GLY A 65 2.83 1.89 -11.12
CA GLY A 65 3.41 1.76 -9.79
C GLY A 65 4.81 1.15 -9.83
N SER A 66 5.38 0.93 -8.63
CA SER A 66 6.67 0.28 -8.49
C SER A 66 6.85 -0.24 -7.06
N SER A 67 7.84 -1.12 -6.88
CA SER A 67 8.26 -1.55 -5.55
C SER A 67 8.77 -0.37 -4.72
N HIS A 68 9.39 0.60 -5.38
CA HIS A 68 9.86 1.83 -4.72
C HIS A 68 8.72 2.62 -4.11
N ASP A 69 7.56 2.68 -4.77
CA ASP A 69 6.37 3.36 -4.24
C ASP A 69 5.95 2.75 -2.90
N LEU A 70 5.94 1.43 -2.80
CA LEU A 70 5.57 0.76 -1.55
C LEU A 70 6.62 0.99 -0.47
N SER A 71 7.90 0.86 -0.80
CA SER A 71 8.98 1.08 0.15
C SER A 71 8.99 2.52 0.67
N SER A 72 8.72 3.49 -0.20
CA SER A 72 8.62 4.89 0.18
C SER A 72 7.44 5.13 1.13
N ALA A 73 6.29 4.52 0.83
CA ALA A 73 5.14 4.58 1.72
C ALA A 73 5.48 3.97 3.08
N ARG A 74 6.14 2.80 3.10
CA ARG A 74 6.53 2.12 4.34
C ARG A 74 7.39 2.98 5.25
N LEU A 75 8.31 3.74 4.68
CA LEU A 75 9.20 4.62 5.45
C LEU A 75 8.47 5.80 6.10
N ASN A 76 7.28 6.13 5.62
CA ASN A 76 6.56 7.34 6.04
C ASN A 76 5.27 7.05 6.80
N THR A 77 4.96 5.79 7.10
CA THR A 77 3.76 5.42 7.86
C THR A 77 4.03 4.21 8.75
N GLU A 78 3.30 4.14 9.86
CA GLU A 78 3.34 3.00 10.78
C GLU A 78 2.17 2.04 10.57
N ILE A 79 1.13 2.44 9.83
CA ILE A 79 -0.04 1.58 9.66
C ILE A 79 0.24 0.46 8.64
N PRO A 80 -0.53 -0.65 8.67
CA PRO A 80 -0.29 -1.78 7.79
C PRO A 80 -0.48 -1.42 6.31
N ILE A 81 0.33 -2.06 5.46
CA ILE A 81 0.32 -1.83 4.01
C ILE A 81 0.03 -3.15 3.28
N LEU A 82 -0.92 -3.08 2.34
CA LEU A 82 -1.23 -4.14 1.38
C LEU A 82 -0.47 -3.87 0.09
N ARG A 83 0.29 -4.85 -0.38
CA ARG A 83 0.82 -4.80 -1.75
C ARG A 83 -0.29 -5.18 -2.71
N LYS A 84 -0.73 -4.23 -3.51
CA LYS A 84 -1.76 -4.47 -4.51
C LYS A 84 -1.10 -4.68 -5.88
N ASP A 85 -1.02 -5.95 -6.27
CA ASP A 85 -0.36 -6.38 -7.50
C ASP A 85 -0.88 -7.77 -7.86
N PHE A 86 -0.47 -8.29 -9.01
CA PHE A 86 -0.81 -9.64 -9.45
C PHE A 86 0.14 -10.63 -8.78
N THR A 87 -0.28 -11.20 -7.65
CA THR A 87 0.52 -12.17 -6.89
C THR A 87 0.27 -13.56 -7.49
N VAL A 88 1.29 -14.13 -8.15
CA VAL A 88 1.15 -15.40 -8.89
C VAL A 88 2.17 -16.45 -8.49
N ASP A 89 3.19 -16.11 -7.70
CA ASP A 89 4.28 -17.01 -7.33
C ASP A 89 4.65 -16.78 -5.86
N LYS A 90 5.21 -17.79 -5.21
CA LYS A 90 5.68 -17.69 -3.82
C LYS A 90 6.72 -16.58 -3.65
N ARG A 91 7.54 -16.33 -4.67
CA ARG A 91 8.53 -15.25 -4.62
C ARG A 91 7.89 -13.88 -4.53
N ASP A 92 6.70 -13.70 -5.11
CA ASP A 92 5.97 -12.45 -5.01
C ASP A 92 5.60 -12.13 -3.56
N ILE A 93 5.30 -13.16 -2.76
CA ILE A 93 5.00 -12.99 -1.34
C ILE A 93 6.26 -12.56 -0.58
N CYS A 94 7.39 -13.20 -0.85
CA CYS A 94 8.67 -12.82 -0.24
C CYS A 94 9.07 -11.39 -0.64
N ASP A 95 8.92 -11.05 -1.91
CA ASP A 95 9.23 -9.71 -2.41
C ASP A 95 8.35 -8.66 -1.72
N ALA A 96 7.06 -8.95 -1.54
CA ALA A 96 6.15 -8.06 -0.83
C ALA A 96 6.64 -7.78 0.60
N ARG A 97 7.08 -8.81 1.31
CA ARG A 97 7.59 -8.66 2.67
C ARG A 97 8.87 -7.81 2.69
N ILE A 98 9.78 -8.05 1.75
CA ILE A 98 11.03 -7.29 1.63
C ILE A 98 10.74 -5.81 1.35
N MET A 99 9.75 -5.50 0.52
CA MET A 99 9.33 -4.12 0.25
C MET A 99 8.77 -3.43 1.48
N GLY A 100 8.28 -4.18 2.47
CA GLY A 100 7.68 -3.64 3.68
C GLY A 100 6.16 -3.83 3.77
N ALA A 101 5.57 -4.64 2.89
CA ALA A 101 4.15 -4.95 2.96
C ALA A 101 3.84 -5.90 4.11
N ASN A 102 2.62 -5.80 4.63
CA ASN A 102 2.09 -6.64 5.70
C ASN A 102 1.04 -7.63 5.19
N CYS A 103 0.59 -7.42 3.96
CA CYS A 103 -0.48 -8.20 3.34
C CYS A 103 -0.30 -8.18 1.82
N VAL A 104 -0.79 -9.20 1.14
CA VAL A 104 -0.83 -9.28 -0.32
C VAL A 104 -2.24 -9.59 -0.78
N LEU A 105 -2.53 -9.27 -2.02
CA LEU A 105 -3.81 -9.55 -2.63
C LEU A 105 -3.67 -10.74 -3.57
#